data_51cee434581326fb4dc6529e946e99ca
#
_entry.id   51cee434581326fb4dc6529e946e99ca
#
_cell.length_a   1.000
_cell.length_b   1.000
_cell.length_c   1.000
_cell.angle_alpha   90.00
_cell.angle_beta   90.00
_cell.angle_gamma   90.00
#
_symmetry.space_group_name_H-M   'P 1'
#
loop_
_entity.id
_entity.type
_entity.pdbx_description
1 polymer ?
#
loop_
_entity_poly.entity_id
_entity_poly.type
_entity_poly.pdbx_seq_one_letter_code
_entity_poly.pdbx_strand_id
1 'polypeptide(L)'
;EEFVNTQRWTNMTFQEKERIECSMMIVVKSVQDNMFVCEFTCQSRRPVFGTTYTTPTLNIKDANFTFTYQEYDRMEFQPNTFTSNLTALVAYYCYLIIGHDMDSFAKLGGTPYFQVCEDIVTSAQSASLDNAEMVGWKAFESNRNRYALTNNLMDEAFKKYRVYYYDYHRHGLDEMVNNVA
;
A
#
# COMPACT_ATOMS: atom_id res chain seq x y z
N GLU A 1 -5.10 0.02 14.14
CA GLU A 1 -6.15 0.94 13.67
C GLU A 1 -5.77 2.38 13.98
N GLU A 2 -5.46 2.73 15.23
CA GLU A 2 -5.08 4.09 15.65
C GLU A 2 -3.93 4.65 14.79
N PHE A 3 -2.83 3.93 14.64
CA PHE A 3 -1.67 4.35 13.82
C PHE A 3 -2.08 4.74 12.40
N VAL A 4 -2.87 3.93 11.72
CA VAL A 4 -3.29 4.21 10.33
C VAL A 4 -4.17 5.46 10.24
N ASN A 5 -5.05 5.68 11.23
CA ASN A 5 -6.01 6.77 11.21
C ASN A 5 -5.46 8.10 11.76
N THR A 6 -4.42 8.07 12.57
CA THR A 6 -3.83 9.28 13.18
C THR A 6 -2.58 9.79 12.47
N GLN A 7 -1.84 8.89 11.79
CA GLN A 7 -0.65 9.27 11.01
C GLN A 7 -1.05 10.16 9.82
N ARG A 8 -0.34 11.25 9.65
CA ARG A 8 -0.48 12.10 8.46
C ARG A 8 0.30 11.50 7.28
N TRP A 9 -0.42 10.89 6.34
CA TRP A 9 0.16 10.20 5.18
C TRP A 9 0.45 11.12 3.99
N THR A 10 -0.24 12.26 3.90
CA THR A 10 -0.10 13.21 2.78
C THR A 10 -0.05 14.64 3.28
N ASN A 11 0.41 15.55 2.42
CA ASN A 11 0.37 16.99 2.70
C ASN A 11 -1.00 17.62 2.38
N MET A 12 -1.91 16.86 1.78
CA MET A 12 -3.26 17.31 1.45
C MET A 12 -4.18 17.22 2.68
N THR A 13 -5.20 18.05 2.69
CA THR A 13 -6.27 17.99 3.68
C THR A 13 -7.52 17.43 3.02
N PHE A 14 -8.08 16.38 3.61
CA PHE A 14 -9.27 15.69 3.11
C PHE A 14 -10.43 15.87 4.09
N GLN A 15 -11.64 16.04 3.54
CA GLN A 15 -12.86 15.91 4.33
C GLN A 15 -13.10 14.43 4.66
N GLU A 16 -13.91 14.15 5.65
CA GLU A 16 -14.21 12.77 6.07
C GLU A 16 -14.73 11.89 4.91
N LYS A 17 -15.60 12.45 4.08
CA LYS A 17 -16.15 11.77 2.88
C LYS A 17 -15.17 11.56 1.73
N GLU A 18 -13.99 12.18 1.79
CA GLU A 18 -12.93 12.07 0.79
C GLU A 18 -11.86 11.06 1.22
N ARG A 19 -11.99 10.49 2.42
CA ARG A 19 -11.05 9.47 2.90
C ARG A 19 -11.18 8.20 2.08
N ILE A 20 -10.04 7.58 1.82
CA ILE A 20 -9.98 6.32 1.09
C ILE A 20 -10.64 5.24 1.94
N GLU A 21 -11.64 4.58 1.38
CA GLU A 21 -12.26 3.43 2.03
C GLU A 21 -11.38 2.20 1.83
N CYS A 22 -10.82 1.68 2.91
CA CYS A 22 -9.96 0.49 2.88
C CYS A 22 -10.23 -0.45 4.05
N SER A 23 -9.91 -1.72 3.83
CA SER A 23 -9.92 -2.78 4.84
C SER A 23 -8.55 -3.44 4.88
N MET A 24 -7.98 -3.56 6.08
CA MET A 24 -6.72 -4.25 6.33
C MET A 24 -6.96 -5.36 7.36
N MET A 25 -6.49 -6.57 7.07
CA MET A 25 -6.63 -7.72 7.95
C MET A 25 -5.28 -8.43 8.11
N ILE A 26 -4.87 -8.63 9.35
CA ILE A 26 -3.70 -9.43 9.72
C ILE A 26 -4.21 -10.74 10.32
N VAL A 27 -3.82 -11.85 9.72
CA VAL A 27 -4.14 -13.20 10.22
C VAL A 27 -2.87 -13.84 10.77
N VAL A 28 -2.81 -13.99 12.08
CA VAL A 28 -1.68 -14.63 12.76
C VAL A 28 -1.70 -16.13 12.48
N LYS A 29 -0.61 -16.67 11.94
CA LYS A 29 -0.41 -18.09 11.66
C LYS A 29 0.33 -18.79 12.77
N SER A 30 1.36 -18.14 13.29
CA SER A 30 2.14 -18.63 14.43
C SER A 30 2.77 -17.49 15.18
N VAL A 31 3.05 -17.76 16.44
CA VAL A 31 3.80 -16.85 17.34
C VAL A 31 4.89 -17.65 18.00
N GLN A 32 6.11 -17.16 17.95
CA GLN A 32 7.25 -17.72 18.67
C GLN A 32 7.96 -16.56 19.37
N ASP A 33 8.01 -16.64 20.71
CA ASP A 33 8.41 -15.51 21.54
C ASP A 33 7.59 -14.25 21.18
N ASN A 34 8.24 -13.20 20.69
CA ASN A 34 7.58 -11.96 20.26
C ASN A 34 7.50 -11.81 18.73
N MET A 35 7.87 -12.87 17.98
CA MET A 35 7.80 -12.88 16.52
C MET A 35 6.46 -13.45 16.07
N PHE A 36 5.75 -12.69 15.26
CA PHE A 36 4.46 -13.00 14.68
C PHE A 36 4.62 -13.31 13.19
N VAL A 37 4.31 -14.53 12.79
CA VAL A 37 4.24 -14.91 11.38
C VAL A 37 2.78 -14.80 10.95
N CYS A 38 2.52 -13.93 9.98
CA CYS A 38 1.17 -13.55 9.59
C CYS A 38 0.96 -13.63 8.08
N GLU A 39 -0.30 -13.68 7.69
CA GLU A 39 -0.78 -13.26 6.38
C GLU A 39 -1.46 -11.91 6.51
N PHE A 40 -1.26 -11.06 5.54
CA PHE A 40 -1.91 -9.76 5.45
C PHE A 40 -2.75 -9.67 4.18
N THR A 41 -3.93 -9.11 4.31
CA THR A 41 -4.76 -8.74 3.16
C THR A 41 -5.18 -7.29 3.28
N CYS A 42 -5.15 -6.57 2.17
CA CYS A 42 -5.78 -5.26 2.12
C CYS A 42 -6.57 -5.08 0.83
N GLN A 43 -7.66 -4.35 0.97
CA GLN A 43 -8.52 -3.93 -0.12
C GLN A 43 -8.80 -2.45 0.04
N SER A 44 -8.76 -1.71 -1.05
CA SER A 44 -9.25 -0.33 -1.09
C SER A 44 -10.19 -0.14 -2.26
N ARG A 45 -11.10 0.81 -2.12
CA ARG A 45 -12.09 1.13 -3.13
C ARG A 45 -12.39 2.61 -3.14
N ARG A 46 -12.87 3.09 -4.27
CA ARG A 46 -13.34 4.46 -4.44
C ARG A 46 -14.76 4.47 -5.02
N PRO A 47 -15.55 5.51 -4.75
CA PRO A 47 -16.82 5.69 -5.43
C PRO A 47 -16.61 5.97 -6.93
N VAL A 48 -17.53 5.49 -7.76
CA VAL A 48 -17.63 5.83 -9.17
C VAL A 48 -18.49 7.07 -9.33
N PHE A 49 -17.99 8.09 -10.02
CA PHE A 49 -18.65 9.39 -10.13
C PHE A 49 -20.07 9.26 -10.67
N GLY A 50 -21.02 9.97 -10.07
CA GLY A 50 -22.41 10.01 -10.45
C GLY A 50 -23.20 8.71 -10.23
N THR A 51 -22.65 7.74 -9.52
CA THR A 51 -23.28 6.44 -9.26
C THR A 51 -23.34 6.12 -7.74
N THR A 52 -24.00 5.02 -7.40
CA THR A 52 -24.04 4.47 -6.03
C THR A 52 -23.05 3.35 -5.81
N TYR A 53 -22.26 2.94 -6.82
CA TYR A 53 -21.29 1.87 -6.65
C TYR A 53 -19.88 2.36 -6.41
N THR A 54 -19.08 1.41 -5.91
CA THR A 54 -17.64 1.58 -5.71
C THR A 54 -16.87 0.64 -6.64
N THR A 55 -15.66 1.03 -7.00
CA THR A 55 -14.73 0.19 -7.75
C THR A 55 -13.50 -0.10 -6.90
N PRO A 56 -12.95 -1.34 -6.90
CA PRO A 56 -11.73 -1.64 -6.20
C PRO A 56 -10.54 -0.90 -6.83
N THR A 57 -9.74 -0.26 -6.01
CA THR A 57 -8.49 0.38 -6.41
C THR A 57 -7.28 -0.50 -6.12
N LEU A 58 -7.35 -1.32 -5.06
CA LEU A 58 -6.34 -2.30 -4.70
C LEU A 58 -7.00 -3.51 -4.05
N ASN A 59 -6.50 -4.70 -4.36
CA ASN A 59 -6.82 -5.94 -3.66
C ASN A 59 -5.59 -6.83 -3.66
N ILE A 60 -4.94 -6.97 -2.50
CA ILE A 60 -3.67 -7.66 -2.38
C ILE A 60 -3.63 -8.58 -1.16
N LYS A 61 -2.91 -9.68 -1.30
CA LYS A 61 -2.57 -10.61 -0.22
C LYS A 61 -1.05 -10.73 -0.14
N ASP A 62 -0.50 -10.51 1.06
CA ASP A 62 0.89 -10.73 1.40
C ASP A 62 1.00 -11.92 2.38
N ALA A 63 1.65 -12.98 1.95
CA ALA A 63 1.87 -14.17 2.77
C ALA A 63 3.12 -14.07 3.66
N ASN A 64 3.93 -13.01 3.50
CA ASN A 64 5.20 -12.80 4.18
C ASN A 64 5.16 -11.60 5.12
N PHE A 65 4.07 -11.47 5.87
CA PHE A 65 3.87 -10.40 6.83
C PHE A 65 4.35 -10.85 8.22
N THR A 66 5.67 -10.88 8.39
CA THR A 66 6.32 -11.32 9.64
C THR A 66 6.92 -10.11 10.34
N PHE A 67 6.73 -10.01 11.65
CA PHE A 67 7.23 -8.91 12.46
C PHE A 67 7.44 -9.33 13.91
N THR A 68 8.33 -8.65 14.59
CA THR A 68 8.50 -8.72 16.05
C THR A 68 7.72 -7.57 16.68
N TYR A 69 6.98 -7.86 17.77
CA TYR A 69 6.21 -6.87 18.51
C TYR A 69 6.15 -7.22 19.99
N GLN A 70 6.33 -6.21 20.82
CA GLN A 70 6.10 -6.31 22.27
C GLN A 70 4.92 -5.42 22.67
N GLU A 71 4.19 -5.83 23.68
CA GLU A 71 3.07 -5.05 24.21
C GLU A 71 3.55 -3.64 24.60
N TYR A 72 2.80 -2.63 24.17
CA TYR A 72 3.10 -1.19 24.31
C TYR A 72 4.19 -0.63 23.37
N ASP A 73 4.74 -1.40 22.44
CA ASP A 73 5.58 -0.82 21.39
C ASP A 73 4.80 0.22 20.59
N ARG A 74 5.39 1.42 20.46
CA ARG A 74 4.77 2.49 19.68
C ARG A 74 5.09 2.35 18.21
N MET A 75 4.07 2.49 17.40
CA MET A 75 4.24 2.59 15.96
C MET A 75 4.43 4.06 15.59
N GLU A 76 5.64 4.43 15.17
CA GLU A 76 5.97 5.77 14.71
C GLU A 76 6.64 5.66 13.33
N PHE A 77 6.03 6.25 12.32
CA PHE A 77 6.60 6.29 10.99
C PHE A 77 7.23 7.67 10.72
N GLN A 78 8.48 7.64 10.30
CA GLN A 78 9.20 8.80 9.78
C GLN A 78 9.81 8.44 8.43
N PRO A 79 9.67 9.27 7.39
CA PRO A 79 10.31 9.05 6.10
C PRO A 79 11.83 8.84 6.27
N ASN A 80 12.38 7.89 5.55
CA ASN A 80 13.81 7.54 5.55
C ASN A 80 14.37 7.00 6.86
N THR A 81 13.50 6.63 7.81
CA THR A 81 13.92 6.02 9.09
C THR A 81 13.22 4.69 9.27
N PHE A 82 13.98 3.61 9.40
CA PHE A 82 13.43 2.30 9.76
C PHE A 82 13.32 2.21 11.29
N THR A 83 12.09 2.12 11.81
CA THR A 83 11.82 2.02 13.26
C THR A 83 11.53 0.58 13.70
N SER A 84 10.61 -0.09 13.01
CA SER A 84 10.29 -1.51 13.23
C SER A 84 9.72 -2.10 11.94
N ASN A 85 9.81 -3.45 11.82
CA ASN A 85 9.26 -4.11 10.65
C ASN A 85 7.74 -3.98 10.57
N LEU A 86 7.03 -4.05 11.69
CA LEU A 86 5.58 -3.84 11.72
C LEU A 86 5.18 -2.45 11.20
N THR A 87 5.89 -1.40 11.66
CA THR A 87 5.64 -0.03 11.20
C THR A 87 5.92 0.11 9.69
N ALA A 88 7.05 -0.43 9.22
CA ALA A 88 7.42 -0.40 7.81
C ALA A 88 6.39 -1.14 6.93
N LEU A 89 5.95 -2.34 7.36
CA LEU A 89 4.94 -3.12 6.65
C LEU A 89 3.61 -2.37 6.51
N VAL A 90 3.10 -1.81 7.61
CA VAL A 90 1.82 -1.08 7.59
C VAL A 90 1.95 0.22 6.78
N ALA A 91 3.04 0.98 6.96
CA ALA A 91 3.28 2.21 6.20
C ALA A 91 3.40 1.93 4.69
N TYR A 92 4.11 0.87 4.30
CA TYR A 92 4.21 0.45 2.91
C TYR A 92 2.84 0.26 2.26
N TYR A 93 1.92 -0.47 2.91
CA TYR A 93 0.59 -0.69 2.37
C TYR A 93 -0.29 0.57 2.40
N CYS A 94 -0.14 1.44 3.37
CA CYS A 94 -0.80 2.75 3.36
C CYS A 94 -0.38 3.58 2.14
N TYR A 95 0.91 3.69 1.86
CA TYR A 95 1.40 4.42 0.69
C TYR A 95 1.03 3.73 -0.63
N LEU A 96 1.01 2.40 -0.66
CA LEU A 96 0.57 1.63 -1.82
C LEU A 96 -0.90 1.92 -2.15
N ILE A 97 -1.79 1.93 -1.14
CA ILE A 97 -3.21 2.27 -1.30
C ILE A 97 -3.36 3.70 -1.82
N ILE A 98 -2.68 4.67 -1.20
CA ILE A 98 -2.74 6.08 -1.61
C ILE A 98 -2.23 6.25 -3.04
N GLY A 99 -1.13 5.57 -3.40
CA GLY A 99 -0.57 5.62 -4.74
C GLY A 99 -1.56 5.12 -5.80
N HIS A 100 -2.23 4.00 -5.56
CA HIS A 100 -3.26 3.49 -6.47
C HIS A 100 -4.49 4.37 -6.54
N ASP A 101 -4.92 4.93 -5.41
CA ASP A 101 -6.02 5.89 -5.40
C ASP A 101 -5.69 7.12 -6.24
N MET A 102 -4.52 7.72 -6.05
CA MET A 102 -4.05 8.88 -6.81
C MET A 102 -3.89 8.59 -8.31
N ASP A 103 -3.41 7.40 -8.68
CA ASP A 103 -3.34 6.96 -10.09
C ASP A 103 -4.74 6.82 -10.70
N SER A 104 -5.77 6.54 -9.91
CA SER A 104 -7.15 6.47 -10.40
C SER A 104 -7.75 7.85 -10.71
N PHE A 105 -7.18 8.93 -10.19
CA PHE A 105 -7.65 10.32 -10.41
C PHE A 105 -6.77 11.13 -11.35
N ALA A 106 -5.47 10.81 -11.44
CA ALA A 106 -4.53 11.53 -12.29
C ALA A 106 -3.50 10.58 -12.91
N LYS A 107 -3.15 10.80 -14.18
CA LYS A 107 -2.12 10.00 -14.86
C LYS A 107 -0.81 10.04 -14.09
N LEU A 108 -0.36 8.87 -13.63
CA LEU A 108 0.84 8.70 -12.82
C LEU A 108 0.83 9.54 -11.52
N GLY A 109 -0.37 9.89 -11.02
CA GLY A 109 -0.54 10.69 -9.80
C GLY A 109 -0.02 10.00 -8.54
N GLY A 110 0.04 8.67 -8.54
CA GLY A 110 0.57 7.85 -7.46
C GLY A 110 2.09 7.82 -7.35
N THR A 111 2.83 8.35 -8.33
CA THR A 111 4.32 8.27 -8.37
C THR A 111 5.00 8.75 -7.09
N PRO A 112 4.65 9.89 -6.46
CA PRO A 112 5.28 10.31 -5.21
C PRO A 112 5.09 9.32 -4.07
N TYR A 113 3.98 8.62 -4.03
CA TYR A 113 3.65 7.65 -2.98
C TYR A 113 4.34 6.31 -3.22
N PHE A 114 4.47 5.88 -4.47
CA PHE A 114 5.26 4.69 -4.82
C PHE A 114 6.75 4.92 -4.61
N GLN A 115 7.22 6.17 -4.74
CA GLN A 115 8.59 6.52 -4.34
C GLN A 115 8.81 6.27 -2.84
N VAL A 116 7.85 6.64 -1.99
CA VAL A 116 7.94 6.34 -0.55
C VAL A 116 7.92 4.82 -0.31
N CYS A 117 7.15 4.05 -1.08
CA CYS A 117 7.21 2.58 -1.01
C CYS A 117 8.62 2.06 -1.34
N GLU A 118 9.30 2.61 -2.35
CA GLU A 118 10.68 2.27 -2.71
C GLU A 118 11.67 2.63 -1.60
N ASP A 119 11.50 3.80 -0.99
CA ASP A 119 12.33 4.25 0.15
C ASP A 119 12.16 3.32 1.36
N ILE A 120 10.92 2.88 1.65
CA ILE A 120 10.64 1.90 2.72
C ILE A 120 11.31 0.56 2.41
N VAL A 121 11.19 0.05 1.18
CA VAL A 121 11.83 -1.20 0.75
C VAL A 121 13.34 -1.11 0.92
N THR A 122 13.96 -0.02 0.48
CA THR A 122 15.41 0.22 0.59
C THR A 122 15.86 0.31 2.05
N SER A 123 15.09 1.00 2.89
CA SER A 123 15.36 1.12 4.31
C SER A 123 15.26 -0.23 5.02
N ALA A 124 14.24 -1.04 4.70
CA ALA A 124 14.07 -2.39 5.24
C ALA A 124 15.21 -3.33 4.84
N GLN A 125 15.68 -3.26 3.59
CA GLN A 125 16.83 -4.05 3.10
C GLN A 125 18.13 -3.69 3.82
N SER A 126 18.27 -2.45 4.26
CA SER A 126 19.44 -1.95 4.98
C SER A 126 19.36 -2.15 6.49
N ALA A 127 18.20 -2.51 7.01
CA ALA A 127 17.97 -2.71 8.42
C ALA A 127 18.50 -4.07 8.91
N SER A 128 18.84 -4.15 10.20
CA SER A 128 19.25 -5.40 10.84
C SER A 128 18.02 -6.23 11.23
N LEU A 129 17.29 -6.72 10.22
CA LEU A 129 16.13 -7.57 10.41
C LEU A 129 16.52 -9.03 10.59
N ASP A 130 15.68 -9.78 11.32
CA ASP A 130 15.72 -11.24 11.30
C ASP A 130 15.45 -11.78 9.90
N ASN A 131 15.97 -12.98 9.61
CA ASN A 131 15.78 -13.61 8.31
C ASN A 131 14.29 -13.78 7.92
N ALA A 132 13.43 -14.06 8.89
CA ALA A 132 12.00 -14.22 8.65
C ALA A 132 11.31 -12.86 8.38
N GLU A 133 11.73 -11.80 9.04
CA GLU A 133 11.23 -10.44 8.81
C GLU A 133 11.73 -9.84 7.48
N MET A 134 12.93 -10.27 7.03
CA MET A 134 13.52 -9.83 5.77
C MET A 134 12.77 -10.38 4.54
N VAL A 135 12.04 -11.49 4.68
CA VAL A 135 11.28 -12.08 3.58
C VAL A 135 10.26 -11.09 3.03
N GLY A 136 10.24 -10.99 1.73
CA GLY A 136 9.36 -10.04 1.02
C GLY A 136 9.97 -8.66 0.74
N TRP A 137 11.06 -8.27 1.43
CA TRP A 137 11.83 -7.07 1.14
C TRP A 137 13.01 -7.29 0.19
N LYS A 138 13.55 -8.53 0.15
CA LYS A 138 14.74 -8.87 -0.63
C LYS A 138 14.52 -8.71 -2.13
N ALA A 139 15.51 -8.10 -2.78
CA ALA A 139 15.58 -8.03 -4.22
C ALA A 139 15.69 -9.45 -4.84
N PHE A 140 15.00 -9.67 -5.94
CA PHE A 140 15.06 -10.90 -6.74
C PHE A 140 14.69 -12.21 -6.01
N GLU A 141 14.16 -12.14 -4.80
CA GLU A 141 13.72 -13.33 -4.06
C GLU A 141 12.44 -13.92 -4.66
N SER A 142 11.53 -13.07 -5.13
CA SER A 142 10.27 -13.43 -5.75
C SER A 142 9.79 -12.32 -6.67
N ASN A 143 9.04 -12.68 -7.72
CA ASN A 143 8.36 -11.72 -8.59
C ASN A 143 7.02 -11.22 -8.01
N ARG A 144 6.67 -11.63 -6.79
CA ARG A 144 5.41 -11.30 -6.11
C ARG A 144 5.60 -10.71 -4.72
N ASN A 145 6.81 -10.29 -4.39
CA ASN A 145 7.08 -9.64 -3.11
C ASN A 145 6.98 -8.11 -3.19
N ARG A 146 7.10 -7.43 -2.06
CA ARG A 146 7.02 -5.97 -1.94
C ARG A 146 8.05 -5.24 -2.81
N TYR A 147 9.30 -5.76 -2.83
CA TYR A 147 10.34 -5.25 -3.72
C TYR A 147 9.91 -5.30 -5.20
N ALA A 148 9.50 -6.47 -5.69
CA ALA A 148 9.12 -6.65 -7.08
C ALA A 148 7.90 -5.81 -7.47
N LEU A 149 6.90 -5.71 -6.58
CA LEU A 149 5.72 -4.88 -6.80
C LEU A 149 6.11 -3.40 -6.95
N THR A 150 6.92 -2.90 -6.02
CA THR A 150 7.39 -1.51 -6.05
C THR A 150 8.22 -1.23 -7.30
N ASN A 151 9.18 -2.10 -7.60
CA ASN A 151 10.02 -1.98 -8.80
C ASN A 151 9.17 -1.92 -10.08
N ASN A 152 8.16 -2.78 -10.20
CA ASN A 152 7.24 -2.75 -11.35
C ASN A 152 6.44 -1.44 -11.43
N LEU A 153 5.94 -0.92 -10.31
CA LEU A 153 5.19 0.33 -10.29
C LEU A 153 6.03 1.56 -10.69
N MET A 154 7.34 1.52 -10.44
CA MET A 154 8.28 2.59 -10.77
C MET A 154 8.95 2.42 -12.14
N ASP A 155 8.94 1.20 -12.71
CA ASP A 155 9.58 0.88 -13.99
C ASP A 155 8.88 1.56 -15.18
N GLU A 156 9.67 2.13 -16.09
CA GLU A 156 9.18 2.80 -17.31
C GLU A 156 8.33 1.89 -18.21
N ALA A 157 8.67 0.59 -18.28
CA ALA A 157 7.93 -0.36 -19.10
C ALA A 157 6.50 -0.57 -18.59
N PHE A 158 6.28 -0.43 -17.28
CA PHE A 158 4.97 -0.61 -16.64
C PHE A 158 4.17 0.70 -16.49
N LYS A 159 4.74 1.87 -16.79
CA LYS A 159 4.00 3.15 -16.76
C LYS A 159 2.72 3.12 -17.60
N LYS A 160 2.71 2.38 -18.71
CA LYS A 160 1.54 2.24 -19.56
C LYS A 160 0.35 1.61 -18.81
N TYR A 161 0.58 0.63 -17.94
CA TYR A 161 -0.47 0.02 -17.12
C TYR A 161 -1.10 1.04 -16.17
N ARG A 162 -0.28 1.89 -15.54
CA ARG A 162 -0.77 2.95 -14.65
C ARG A 162 -1.58 4.00 -15.43
N VAL A 163 -1.18 4.31 -16.67
CA VAL A 163 -1.97 5.18 -17.56
C VAL A 163 -3.29 4.52 -17.96
N TYR A 164 -3.30 3.23 -18.30
CA TYR A 164 -4.55 2.51 -18.59
C TYR A 164 -5.45 2.38 -17.37
N TYR A 165 -4.87 2.22 -16.18
CA TYR A 165 -5.60 2.20 -14.93
C TYR A 165 -6.33 3.53 -14.69
N TYR A 166 -5.66 4.67 -14.93
CA TYR A 166 -6.28 6.00 -14.94
C TYR A 166 -7.42 6.09 -15.98
N ASP A 167 -7.14 5.74 -17.22
CA ASP A 167 -8.11 5.84 -18.32
C ASP A 167 -9.34 4.96 -18.03
N TYR A 168 -9.16 3.76 -17.47
CA TYR A 168 -10.26 2.88 -17.05
C TYR A 168 -11.16 3.54 -15.99
N HIS A 169 -10.58 4.19 -14.98
CA HIS A 169 -11.35 4.80 -13.91
C HIS A 169 -12.00 6.12 -14.35
N ARG A 170 -11.24 7.01 -15.01
CA ARG A 170 -11.70 8.37 -15.33
C ARG A 170 -12.50 8.45 -16.63
N HIS A 171 -12.04 7.79 -17.67
CA HIS A 171 -12.68 7.84 -18.99
C HIS A 171 -13.61 6.63 -19.26
N GLY A 172 -13.45 5.56 -18.49
CA GLY A 172 -14.35 4.42 -18.48
C GLY A 172 -15.46 4.59 -17.43
N LEU A 173 -15.16 4.26 -16.17
CA LEU A 173 -16.17 4.16 -15.13
C LEU A 173 -16.85 5.49 -14.77
N ASP A 174 -16.08 6.56 -14.60
CA ASP A 174 -16.63 7.87 -14.18
C ASP A 174 -17.46 8.55 -15.30
N GLU A 175 -17.33 8.13 -16.55
CA GLU A 175 -18.13 8.64 -17.67
C GLU A 175 -19.36 7.78 -18.00
N MET A 176 -19.54 6.64 -17.32
CA MET A 176 -20.67 5.73 -17.60
C MET A 176 -22.04 6.39 -17.49
N VAL A 177 -22.19 7.35 -16.59
CA VAL A 177 -23.47 8.08 -16.43
C VAL A 177 -23.78 8.97 -17.63
N ASN A 178 -22.73 9.50 -18.29
CA ASN A 178 -22.86 10.41 -19.43
C ASN A 178 -22.94 9.67 -20.78
N ASN A 179 -22.47 8.44 -20.85
CA ASN A 179 -22.37 7.61 -22.05
C ASN A 179 -23.22 6.34 -21.91
N VAL A 180 -24.51 6.51 -21.62
CA VAL A 180 -25.46 5.39 -21.66
C VAL A 180 -25.73 5.06 -23.13
N ALA A 181 -25.10 4.01 -23.66
CA ALA A 181 -25.37 3.48 -24.98
C ALA A 181 -26.65 2.64 -24.98
#